data_bcbc509619cbe4c908e3755eae8cb1a6
#
_entry.id   bcbc509619cbe4c908e3755eae8cb1a6
#
_cell.length_a   1.000
_cell.length_b   1.000
_cell.length_c   1.000
_cell.angle_alpha   90.00
_cell.angle_beta   90.00
_cell.angle_gamma   90.00
#
_symmetry.space_group_name_H-M   'P 1'
#
loop_
_entity.id
_entity.type
_entity.pdbx_description
1 polymer ?
#
loop_
_entity_poly.entity_id
_entity_poly.type
_entity_poly.pdbx_seq_one_letter_code
_entity_poly.pdbx_strand_id
1 'polypeptide(L)'
;SPESKFNLANFMRTNLYTCLGAMRVGLNLLFEKENVKVDRLLGHGGLFKTKGVGQQILADAVNAPVSVMATAGEGGAWGIALLASYLVNKEEGETLESFLDNKVFADQESSTLDPKPVI
;
A
#
# COMPACT_ATOMS: atom_id res chain seq x y z
N SER A 1 4.02 17.99 18.42
CA SER A 1 5.14 18.62 19.14
C SER A 1 4.79 20.06 19.47
N PRO A 2 5.14 20.57 20.66
CA PRO A 2 4.94 21.99 21.00
C PRO A 2 5.65 22.95 20.04
N GLU A 3 6.67 22.48 19.35
CA GLU A 3 7.45 23.25 18.38
C GLU A 3 6.87 23.19 16.97
N SER A 4 5.84 22.40 16.74
CA SER A 4 5.17 22.30 15.46
C SER A 4 4.49 23.61 15.09
N LYS A 5 4.63 24.01 13.84
CA LYS A 5 4.00 25.24 13.32
C LYS A 5 2.65 24.90 12.69
N PHE A 6 1.67 25.77 12.90
CA PHE A 6 0.40 25.69 12.18
C PHE A 6 0.60 26.27 10.76
N ASN A 7 0.66 25.38 9.79
CA ASN A 7 0.75 25.72 8.37
C ASN A 7 -0.03 24.68 7.55
N LEU A 8 -0.21 24.96 6.26
CA LEU A 8 -0.99 24.10 5.38
C LEU A 8 -0.41 22.68 5.30
N ALA A 9 0.90 22.55 5.22
CA ALA A 9 1.55 21.23 5.13
C ALA A 9 1.26 20.38 6.37
N ASN A 10 1.39 20.95 7.56
CA ASN A 10 1.11 20.26 8.82
C ASN A 10 -0.38 19.97 9.00
N PHE A 11 -1.24 20.87 8.55
CA PHE A 11 -2.69 20.63 8.54
C PHE A 11 -3.07 19.44 7.66
N MET A 12 -2.55 19.37 6.44
CA MET A 12 -2.79 18.24 5.53
C MET A 12 -2.21 16.94 6.07
N ARG A 13 -1.03 16.99 6.67
CA ARG A 13 -0.40 15.83 7.31
C ARG A 13 -1.25 15.28 8.46
N THR A 14 -1.81 16.17 9.28
CA THR A 14 -2.71 15.78 10.37
C THR A 14 -3.94 15.04 9.85
N ASN A 15 -4.55 15.52 8.77
CA ASN A 15 -5.67 14.83 8.14
C ASN A 15 -5.30 13.42 7.65
N LEU A 16 -4.13 13.27 7.03
CA LEU A 16 -3.66 11.96 6.58
C LEU A 16 -3.43 11.00 7.76
N TYR A 17 -2.79 11.45 8.81
CA TYR A 17 -2.61 10.63 10.02
C TYR A 17 -3.93 10.28 10.70
N THR A 18 -4.89 11.18 10.71
CA THR A 18 -6.21 10.92 11.28
C THR A 18 -6.94 9.82 10.49
N CYS A 19 -6.88 9.85 9.17
CA CYS A 19 -7.46 8.81 8.31
C CYS A 19 -6.81 7.44 8.56
N LEU A 20 -5.52 7.40 8.83
CA LEU A 20 -4.77 6.15 9.02
C LEU A 20 -4.79 5.65 10.47
N GLY A 21 -5.19 6.50 11.43
CA GLY A 21 -5.25 6.13 12.85
C GLY A 21 -6.20 4.97 13.13
N ALA A 22 -7.38 4.97 12.52
CA ALA A 22 -8.35 3.90 12.66
C ALA A 22 -7.81 2.57 12.10
N MET A 23 -7.09 2.62 10.97
CA MET A 23 -6.41 1.45 10.41
C MET A 23 -5.36 0.89 11.38
N ARG A 24 -4.57 1.77 12.01
CA ARG A 24 -3.57 1.34 13.00
C ARG A 24 -4.22 0.63 14.19
N VAL A 25 -5.32 1.16 14.70
CA VAL A 25 -6.07 0.51 15.78
C VAL A 25 -6.57 -0.87 15.36
N GLY A 26 -7.10 -1.00 14.14
CA GLY A 26 -7.52 -2.29 13.60
C GLY A 26 -6.35 -3.27 13.44
N LEU A 27 -5.20 -2.81 12.93
CA LEU A 27 -4.00 -3.64 12.78
C LEU A 27 -3.42 -4.09 14.12
N ASN A 28 -3.52 -3.28 15.17
CA ASN A 28 -3.08 -3.68 16.50
C ASN A 28 -3.83 -4.92 17.00
N LEU A 29 -5.10 -5.09 16.65
CA LEU A 29 -5.83 -6.31 16.99
C LEU A 29 -5.18 -7.54 16.34
N LEU A 30 -4.77 -7.44 15.09
CA LEU A 30 -4.07 -8.53 14.40
C LEU A 30 -2.71 -8.80 15.02
N PHE A 31 -1.95 -7.76 15.32
CA PHE A 31 -0.58 -7.90 15.83
C PHE A 31 -0.53 -8.41 17.27
N GLU A 32 -1.40 -7.92 18.14
CA GLU A 32 -1.36 -8.18 19.58
C GLU A 32 -2.25 -9.35 20.01
N LYS A 33 -3.44 -9.50 19.40
CA LYS A 33 -4.38 -10.56 19.78
C LYS A 33 -4.24 -11.81 18.94
N GLU A 34 -4.06 -11.64 17.63
CA GLU A 34 -3.95 -12.77 16.70
C GLU A 34 -2.51 -13.17 16.40
N ASN A 35 -1.54 -12.44 16.94
CA ASN A 35 -0.10 -12.66 16.72
C ASN A 35 0.30 -12.75 15.24
N VAL A 36 -0.38 -12.02 14.39
CA VAL A 36 -0.05 -11.94 12.97
C VAL A 36 1.19 -11.08 12.79
N LYS A 37 2.16 -11.60 12.07
CA LYS A 37 3.35 -10.84 11.65
C LYS A 37 3.14 -10.34 10.23
N VAL A 38 3.42 -9.07 10.03
CA VAL A 38 3.36 -8.44 8.72
C VAL A 38 4.77 -8.00 8.33
N ASP A 39 5.30 -8.62 7.28
CA ASP A 39 6.63 -8.29 6.76
C ASP A 39 6.59 -7.00 5.97
N ARG A 40 5.53 -6.78 5.22
CA ARG A 40 5.29 -5.53 4.50
C ARG A 40 3.82 -5.38 4.11
N LEU A 41 3.41 -4.14 3.89
CA LEU A 41 2.08 -3.80 3.37
C LEU A 41 2.20 -3.41 1.90
N LEU A 42 1.21 -3.76 1.13
CA LEU A 42 1.10 -3.34 -0.27
C LEU A 42 0.01 -2.28 -0.40
N GLY A 43 0.39 -1.09 -0.84
CA GLY A 43 -0.52 0.05 -0.99
C GLY A 43 -1.08 0.18 -2.40
N HIS A 44 -2.38 0.39 -2.51
CA HIS A 44 -3.09 0.65 -3.76
C HIS A 44 -4.10 1.79 -3.59
N GLY A 45 -4.34 2.52 -4.65
CA GLY A 45 -5.38 3.53 -4.72
C GLY A 45 -4.87 4.96 -4.83
N GLY A 46 -5.81 5.91 -4.84
CA GLY A 46 -5.53 7.32 -5.08
C GLY A 46 -4.58 7.99 -4.09
N LEU A 47 -4.53 7.51 -2.85
CA LEU A 47 -3.60 8.00 -1.84
C LEU A 47 -2.13 7.92 -2.30
N PHE A 48 -1.81 6.95 -3.15
CA PHE A 48 -0.44 6.68 -3.61
C PHE A 48 -0.10 7.34 -4.93
N LYS A 49 -0.99 8.15 -5.51
CA LYS A 49 -0.73 8.90 -6.75
C LYS A 49 0.41 9.93 -6.58
N THR A 50 0.49 10.58 -5.44
CA THR A 50 1.62 11.45 -5.11
C THR A 50 2.77 10.59 -4.61
N LYS A 51 3.82 10.51 -5.40
CA LYS A 51 4.94 9.61 -5.15
C LYS A 51 5.55 9.82 -3.76
N GLY A 52 5.60 8.76 -3.00
CA GLY A 52 6.28 8.69 -1.71
C GLY A 52 5.55 9.33 -0.53
N VAL A 53 4.54 10.16 -0.74
CA VAL A 53 3.88 10.91 0.35
C VAL A 53 2.96 10.01 1.16
N GLY A 54 1.89 9.50 0.57
CA GLY A 54 0.97 8.58 1.26
C GLY A 54 1.67 7.30 1.70
N GLN A 55 2.59 6.79 0.90
CA GLN A 55 3.39 5.62 1.20
C GLN A 55 4.21 5.79 2.49
N GLN A 56 4.92 6.91 2.64
CA GLN A 56 5.73 7.16 3.84
C GLN A 56 4.85 7.38 5.08
N ILE A 57 3.78 8.14 4.94
CA ILE A 57 2.84 8.40 6.05
C ILE A 57 2.21 7.09 6.52
N LEU A 58 1.82 6.21 5.60
CA LEU A 58 1.29 4.90 5.95
C LEU A 58 2.35 4.04 6.66
N ALA A 59 3.57 3.98 6.13
CA ALA A 59 4.66 3.24 6.77
C ALA A 59 4.93 3.72 8.20
N ASP A 60 4.95 5.02 8.40
CA ASP A 60 5.16 5.62 9.73
C ASP A 60 3.98 5.34 10.67
N ALA A 61 2.75 5.42 10.18
CA ALA A 61 1.54 5.19 10.99
C ALA A 61 1.39 3.74 11.43
N VAL A 62 1.71 2.78 10.57
CA VAL A 62 1.56 1.34 10.88
C VAL A 62 2.85 0.68 11.35
N ASN A 63 3.96 1.40 11.32
CA ASN A 63 5.28 0.93 11.71
C ASN A 63 5.70 -0.36 10.99
N ALA A 64 5.49 -0.39 9.68
CA ALA A 64 5.84 -1.51 8.81
C ALA A 64 6.24 -0.99 7.43
N PRO A 65 7.11 -1.70 6.69
CA PRO A 65 7.43 -1.33 5.32
C PRO A 65 6.20 -1.31 4.43
N VAL A 66 6.11 -0.33 3.56
CA VAL A 66 5.02 -0.20 2.58
C VAL A 66 5.59 -0.20 1.17
N SER A 67 5.11 -1.12 0.36
CA SER A 67 5.44 -1.22 -1.06
C SER A 67 4.30 -0.67 -1.91
N VAL A 68 4.64 0.03 -2.96
CA VAL A 68 3.69 0.56 -3.94
C VAL A 68 4.17 0.20 -5.34
N MET A 69 3.30 -0.41 -6.12
CA MET A 69 3.60 -0.73 -7.52
C MET A 69 3.38 0.49 -8.41
N ALA A 70 4.04 0.52 -9.56
CA ALA A 70 3.89 1.62 -10.53
C ALA A 70 2.43 1.88 -10.96
N THR A 71 1.60 0.83 -10.94
CA THR A 71 0.19 0.85 -11.32
C THR A 71 -0.77 1.14 -10.15
N ALA A 72 -0.26 1.38 -8.95
CA ALA A 72 -1.07 1.47 -7.73
C ALA A 72 -2.10 2.61 -7.74
N GLY A 73 -1.84 3.71 -8.44
CA GLY A 73 -2.74 4.85 -8.54
C GLY A 73 -4.08 4.54 -9.22
N GLU A 74 -4.12 3.53 -10.07
CA GLU A 74 -5.28 3.10 -10.84
C GLU A 74 -5.60 1.61 -10.60
N GLY A 75 -5.42 1.13 -9.38
CA GLY A 75 -5.48 -0.28 -9.03
C GLY A 75 -6.79 -0.99 -9.40
N GLY A 76 -7.94 -0.33 -9.23
CA GLY A 76 -9.24 -0.92 -9.59
C GLY A 76 -9.37 -1.20 -11.09
N ALA A 77 -9.11 -0.22 -11.91
CA ALA A 77 -9.16 -0.33 -13.36
C ALA A 77 -8.13 -1.35 -13.89
N TRP A 78 -6.93 -1.29 -13.35
CA TRP A 78 -5.87 -2.23 -13.69
C TRP A 78 -6.21 -3.67 -13.31
N GLY A 79 -6.78 -3.89 -12.12
CA GLY A 79 -7.20 -5.21 -11.66
C GLY A 79 -8.28 -5.83 -12.55
N ILE A 80 -9.28 -5.05 -12.96
CA ILE A 80 -10.32 -5.50 -13.89
C ILE A 80 -9.73 -5.85 -15.26
N ALA A 81 -8.80 -5.02 -15.75
CA ALA A 81 -8.10 -5.29 -17.01
C ALA A 81 -7.29 -6.58 -16.95
N LEU A 82 -6.67 -6.89 -15.83
CA LEU A 82 -5.96 -8.16 -15.64
C LEU A 82 -6.88 -9.37 -15.70
N LEU A 83 -8.05 -9.30 -15.09
CA LEU A 83 -9.04 -10.38 -15.15
C LEU A 83 -9.51 -10.61 -16.59
N ALA A 84 -9.78 -9.53 -17.34
CA ALA A 84 -10.14 -9.62 -18.74
C ALA A 84 -9.01 -10.22 -19.58
N SER A 85 -7.77 -9.80 -19.35
CA SER A 85 -6.60 -10.32 -20.02
C SER A 85 -6.40 -11.83 -19.73
N TYR A 86 -6.57 -12.23 -18.50
CA TYR A 86 -6.52 -13.65 -18.13
C TYR A 86 -7.56 -14.47 -18.90
N LEU A 87 -8.79 -13.99 -18.97
CA LEU A 87 -9.86 -14.71 -19.66
C LEU A 87 -9.54 -14.97 -21.15
N VAL A 88 -8.91 -13.99 -21.79
CA VAL A 88 -8.60 -14.06 -23.25
C VAL A 88 -7.29 -14.79 -23.53
N ASN A 89 -6.28 -14.62 -22.68
CA ASN A 89 -4.90 -15.06 -22.95
C ASN A 89 -4.44 -16.25 -22.12
N LYS A 90 -5.27 -16.80 -21.26
CA LYS A 90 -4.89 -17.97 -20.47
C LYS A 90 -4.64 -19.18 -21.35
N GLU A 91 -3.66 -19.97 -20.99
CA GLU A 91 -3.42 -21.29 -21.57
C GLU A 91 -4.37 -22.32 -20.95
N GLU A 92 -4.52 -23.46 -21.63
CA GLU A 92 -5.34 -24.56 -21.11
C GLU A 92 -4.80 -25.04 -19.76
N GLY A 93 -5.65 -25.04 -18.75
CA GLY A 93 -5.27 -25.43 -17.39
C GLY A 93 -4.47 -24.40 -16.59
N GLU A 94 -4.19 -23.22 -17.16
CA GLU A 94 -3.51 -22.14 -16.44
C GLU A 94 -4.43 -21.49 -15.42
N THR A 95 -4.00 -21.45 -14.15
CA THR A 95 -4.73 -20.77 -13.08
C THR A 95 -4.48 -19.26 -13.12
N LEU A 96 -5.39 -18.47 -12.52
CA LEU A 96 -5.21 -17.03 -12.39
C LEU A 96 -3.93 -16.69 -11.63
N GLU A 97 -3.64 -17.40 -10.55
CA GLU A 97 -2.43 -17.23 -9.75
C GLU A 97 -1.16 -17.42 -10.61
N SER A 98 -1.10 -18.53 -11.33
CA SER A 98 0.04 -18.81 -12.23
C SER A 98 0.19 -17.77 -13.34
N PHE A 99 -0.92 -17.33 -13.92
CA PHE A 99 -0.92 -16.27 -14.93
C PHE A 99 -0.38 -14.95 -14.37
N LEU A 100 -0.82 -14.55 -13.18
CA LEU A 100 -0.35 -13.33 -12.53
C LEU A 100 1.14 -13.41 -12.20
N ASP A 101 1.60 -14.51 -11.60
CA ASP A 101 2.99 -14.67 -11.18
C ASP A 101 3.95 -14.69 -12.36
N ASN A 102 3.61 -15.39 -13.42
CA ASN A 102 4.54 -15.65 -14.53
C ASN A 102 4.45 -14.61 -15.66
N LYS A 103 3.27 -14.01 -15.89
CA LYS A 103 3.05 -13.14 -17.05
C LYS A 103 2.80 -11.67 -16.69
N VAL A 104 2.41 -11.38 -15.46
CA VAL A 104 2.06 -10.02 -15.03
C VAL A 104 3.07 -9.45 -14.06
N PHE A 105 3.37 -10.16 -12.97
CA PHE A 105 4.21 -9.65 -11.90
C PHE A 105 5.70 -10.02 -12.00
N ALA A 106 6.07 -10.83 -12.99
CA ALA A 106 7.47 -11.26 -13.17
C ALA A 106 8.44 -10.06 -13.32
N ASP A 107 8.02 -9.02 -14.03
CA ASP A 107 8.84 -7.83 -14.33
C ASP A 107 8.26 -6.52 -13.73
N GLN A 108 7.35 -6.61 -12.77
CA GLN A 108 6.74 -5.44 -12.17
C GLN A 108 7.71 -4.67 -11.27
N GLU A 109 7.83 -3.37 -11.52
CA GLU A 109 8.55 -2.47 -10.64
C GLU A 109 7.71 -2.11 -9.42
N SER A 110 8.32 -2.16 -8.25
CA SER A 110 7.74 -1.69 -7.01
C SER A 110 8.76 -0.84 -6.25
N SER A 111 8.27 0.09 -5.46
CA SER A 111 9.08 0.83 -4.51
C SER A 111 8.65 0.47 -3.10
N THR A 112 9.61 0.39 -2.17
CA THR A 112 9.34 0.10 -0.76
C THR A 112 9.93 1.21 0.10
N LEU A 113 9.15 1.71 1.05
CA LEU A 113 9.60 2.66 2.05
C LEU A 113 9.42 2.07 3.43
N ASP A 114 10.47 2.18 4.23
CA ASP A 114 10.46 1.78 5.63
C ASP A 114 9.90 2.90 6.51
N PRO A 115 9.35 2.55 7.67
CA PRO A 115 8.94 3.55 8.64
C PRO A 115 10.16 4.34 9.14
N LYS A 116 9.97 5.65 9.33
CA LYS A 116 11.01 6.49 9.92
C LYS A 116 11.03 6.34 11.43
N PRO A 117 12.23 6.41 12.04
CA PRO A 117 12.32 6.38 13.51
C PRO A 117 11.51 7.53 14.12
N VAL A 118 10.86 7.24 15.24
CA VAL A 118 10.23 8.27 16.07
C VAL A 118 11.32 9.04 16.79
N ILE A 119 11.29 10.36 16.62
CA ILE A 119 12.22 11.26 17.31
C ILE A 119 11.57 11.80 18.57
#